data_8d368768729128f7fc465f846db14ea7
#
_entry.id   8d368768729128f7fc465f846db14ea7
#
_cell.length_a   1.000
_cell.length_b   1.000
_cell.length_c   1.000
_cell.angle_alpha   90.00
_cell.angle_beta   90.00
_cell.angle_gamma   90.00
#
_symmetry.space_group_name_H-M   'P 1'
#
loop_
_entity.id
_entity.type
_entity.pdbx_description
1 polymer ?
#
loop_
_entity_poly.entity_id
_entity_poly.type
_entity_poly.pdbx_seq_one_letter_code
_entity_poly.pdbx_strand_id
1 'polypeptide(L)'
;VFNIVVLFAALEFLYEYSLRSESPLVIYIPLGSNLGNHNGNSILDQFIDFISINADIIIVTVTGNEGMSGSHASGEISEEEITKVIDLDVPPEEKNIWIEIWVDAPNILSIDVVSPSGENTGVVNSFINNTVYYNFIFEKTLLKVNYYIPEEYSGNELIRLRFYDLQPGIWKLRLSGDLILDASFNIWIPQQGLIYPNTRLSPANTYGTLTNPGNSSFTATIAAYNQSNNNILNYSGLAFSDNFVNTIDVAAGGVNALTVAPNNTTDIVN
;
A
#
# COMPACT_ATOMS: atom_id res chain seq x y z
N VAL A 1 -13.50 -6.61 -5.52
CA VAL A 1 -12.05 -6.88 -5.44
C VAL A 1 -11.58 -7.37 -6.79
N PHE A 2 -10.67 -6.66 -7.43
CA PHE A 2 -10.11 -7.08 -8.71
C PHE A 2 -8.95 -8.05 -8.46
N ASN A 3 -8.91 -9.12 -9.26
CA ASN A 3 -7.79 -10.04 -9.23
C ASN A 3 -6.66 -9.46 -10.10
N ILE A 4 -5.47 -9.30 -9.54
CA ILE A 4 -4.31 -8.75 -10.25
C ILE A 4 -3.96 -9.55 -11.52
N VAL A 5 -4.20 -10.86 -11.53
CA VAL A 5 -4.01 -11.71 -12.72
C VAL A 5 -4.88 -11.25 -13.90
N VAL A 6 -6.11 -10.78 -13.61
CA VAL A 6 -7.00 -10.25 -14.66
C VAL A 6 -6.47 -8.93 -15.21
N LEU A 7 -5.85 -8.09 -14.36
CA LEU A 7 -5.21 -6.87 -14.80
C LEU A 7 -4.02 -7.17 -15.72
N PHE A 8 -3.17 -8.12 -15.36
CA PHE A 8 -2.06 -8.57 -16.24
C PHE A 8 -2.57 -9.06 -17.59
N ALA A 9 -3.59 -9.93 -17.61
CA ALA A 9 -4.15 -10.43 -18.85
C ALA A 9 -4.76 -9.32 -19.72
N ALA A 10 -5.40 -8.31 -19.11
CA ALA A 10 -5.94 -7.17 -19.84
C ALA A 10 -4.82 -6.29 -20.43
N LEU A 11 -3.77 -6.02 -19.67
CA LEU A 11 -2.63 -5.26 -20.15
C LEU A 11 -1.87 -5.99 -21.26
N GLU A 12 -1.67 -7.31 -21.14
CA GLU A 12 -1.07 -8.15 -22.18
C GLU A 12 -1.91 -8.10 -23.48
N PHE A 13 -3.22 -8.25 -23.38
CA PHE A 13 -4.10 -8.14 -24.53
C PHE A 13 -4.01 -6.79 -25.22
N LEU A 14 -3.98 -5.68 -24.46
CA LEU A 14 -3.85 -4.33 -25.02
C LEU A 14 -2.47 -4.09 -25.63
N TYR A 15 -1.42 -4.63 -25.04
CA TYR A 15 -0.07 -4.60 -25.57
C TYR A 15 0.00 -5.28 -26.93
N GLU A 16 -0.50 -6.52 -27.04
CA GLU A 16 -0.56 -7.24 -28.31
C GLU A 16 -1.45 -6.53 -29.35
N TYR A 17 -2.54 -5.89 -28.90
CA TYR A 17 -3.40 -5.12 -29.78
C TYR A 17 -2.68 -3.90 -30.36
N SER A 18 -1.94 -3.15 -29.53
CA SER A 18 -1.14 -2.00 -29.97
C SER A 18 -0.11 -2.41 -31.04
N LEU A 19 0.60 -3.49 -30.80
CA LEU A 19 1.61 -4.01 -31.75
C LEU A 19 0.98 -4.43 -33.09
N ARG A 20 -0.21 -5.03 -33.05
CA ARG A 20 -0.90 -5.49 -34.30
C ARG A 20 -1.56 -4.37 -35.06
N SER A 21 -2.09 -3.37 -34.37
CA SER A 21 -2.81 -2.25 -34.99
C SER A 21 -1.91 -1.11 -35.44
N GLU A 22 -0.63 -1.16 -35.02
CA GLU A 22 0.36 -0.07 -35.24
C GLU A 22 -0.20 1.30 -34.81
N SER A 23 -1.02 1.30 -33.73
CA SER A 23 -1.69 2.50 -33.24
C SER A 23 -1.29 2.79 -31.79
N PRO A 24 -0.99 4.04 -31.46
CA PRO A 24 -0.72 4.42 -30.08
C PRO A 24 -1.93 4.23 -29.20
N LEU A 25 -1.73 3.78 -27.98
CA LEU A 25 -2.79 3.59 -26.99
C LEU A 25 -2.55 4.45 -25.75
N VAL A 26 -3.64 4.94 -25.17
CA VAL A 26 -3.68 5.48 -23.81
C VAL A 26 -4.53 4.53 -22.97
N ILE A 27 -3.90 3.93 -21.96
CA ILE A 27 -4.57 3.01 -21.03
C ILE A 27 -4.78 3.74 -19.71
N TYR A 28 -6.04 3.88 -19.30
CA TYR A 28 -6.39 4.47 -18.01
C TYR A 28 -6.70 3.38 -16.99
N ILE A 29 -5.96 3.37 -15.87
CA ILE A 29 -6.11 2.42 -14.76
C ILE A 29 -6.58 3.18 -13.53
N PRO A 30 -7.90 3.32 -13.30
CA PRO A 30 -8.44 4.00 -12.12
C PRO A 30 -8.50 3.07 -10.89
N LEU A 31 -7.47 2.27 -10.70
CA LEU A 31 -7.39 1.28 -9.63
C LEU A 31 -6.13 1.51 -8.84
N GLY A 32 -6.21 1.32 -7.53
CA GLY A 32 -5.08 1.44 -6.65
C GLY A 32 -5.07 0.39 -5.55
N SER A 33 -3.88 0.05 -5.06
CA SER A 33 -3.67 -0.82 -3.92
C SER A 33 -2.62 -0.23 -3.00
N ASN A 34 -2.90 -0.29 -1.68
CA ASN A 34 -1.91 0.02 -0.66
C ASN A 34 -0.95 -1.14 -0.39
N LEU A 35 -1.29 -2.34 -0.84
CA LEU A 35 -0.45 -3.50 -0.63
C LEU A 35 0.53 -3.67 -1.78
N GLY A 36 1.70 -4.19 -1.44
CA GLY A 36 2.82 -4.36 -2.35
C GLY A 36 3.94 -3.36 -2.08
N ASN A 37 4.99 -3.54 -2.84
CA ASN A 37 6.17 -2.67 -2.79
C ASN A 37 5.84 -1.30 -3.39
N HIS A 38 6.14 -0.23 -2.66
CA HIS A 38 5.92 1.15 -3.09
C HIS A 38 7.16 1.81 -3.72
N ASN A 39 8.18 1.02 -4.07
CA ASN A 39 9.44 1.51 -4.66
C ASN A 39 9.44 1.50 -6.20
N GLY A 40 8.30 1.21 -6.84
CA GLY A 40 8.18 1.18 -8.30
C GLY A 40 8.88 -0.01 -8.97
N ASN A 41 9.15 -1.08 -8.24
CA ASN A 41 9.81 -2.29 -8.75
C ASN A 41 9.05 -3.59 -8.46
N SER A 42 7.75 -3.51 -8.15
CA SER A 42 6.89 -4.69 -8.09
C SER A 42 6.78 -5.37 -9.47
N ILE A 43 6.31 -6.62 -9.50
CA ILE A 43 6.10 -7.31 -10.78
C ILE A 43 5.11 -6.55 -11.69
N LEU A 44 4.12 -5.86 -11.11
CA LEU A 44 3.19 -5.04 -11.88
C LEU A 44 3.89 -3.81 -12.47
N ASP A 45 4.71 -3.12 -11.67
CA ASP A 45 5.47 -1.95 -12.13
C ASP A 45 6.42 -2.34 -13.26
N GLN A 46 7.18 -3.43 -13.10
CA GLN A 46 8.08 -3.94 -14.14
C GLN A 46 7.34 -4.30 -15.44
N PHE A 47 6.14 -4.87 -15.34
CA PHE A 47 5.34 -5.19 -16.52
C PHE A 47 4.79 -3.93 -17.21
N ILE A 48 4.33 -2.95 -16.44
CA ILE A 48 3.90 -1.64 -16.93
C ILE A 48 5.06 -0.95 -17.65
N ASP A 49 6.22 -0.90 -17.02
CA ASP A 49 7.44 -0.33 -17.62
C ASP A 49 7.81 -1.03 -18.92
N PHE A 50 7.77 -2.37 -18.93
CA PHE A 50 8.05 -3.17 -20.12
C PHE A 50 7.13 -2.83 -21.30
N ILE A 51 5.80 -2.78 -21.07
CA ILE A 51 4.86 -2.49 -22.17
C ILE A 51 4.94 -1.04 -22.64
N SER A 52 5.21 -0.11 -21.73
CA SER A 52 5.35 1.32 -22.06
C SER A 52 6.63 1.61 -22.86
N ILE A 53 7.71 0.86 -22.60
CA ILE A 53 8.99 1.01 -23.35
C ILE A 53 8.92 0.33 -24.71
N ASN A 54 8.22 -0.81 -24.84
CA ASN A 54 8.27 -1.65 -26.04
C ASN A 54 7.10 -1.46 -27.01
N ALA A 55 6.14 -0.58 -26.68
CA ALA A 55 5.03 -0.21 -27.54
C ALA A 55 4.68 1.27 -27.36
N ASP A 56 3.93 1.83 -28.32
CA ASP A 56 3.41 3.19 -28.24
C ASP A 56 2.22 3.25 -27.24
N ILE A 57 2.49 2.94 -25.97
CA ILE A 57 1.49 2.89 -24.91
C ILE A 57 1.83 3.90 -23.82
N ILE A 58 0.86 4.74 -23.47
CA ILE A 58 0.90 5.62 -22.30
C ILE A 58 -0.07 5.07 -21.27
N ILE A 59 0.42 4.79 -20.07
CA ILE A 59 -0.41 4.35 -18.95
C ILE A 59 -0.66 5.53 -18.02
N VAL A 60 -1.95 5.80 -17.77
CA VAL A 60 -2.41 6.86 -16.88
C VAL A 60 -3.05 6.22 -15.66
N THR A 61 -2.63 6.64 -14.49
CA THR A 61 -3.16 6.16 -13.20
C THR A 61 -3.42 7.32 -12.24
N VAL A 62 -3.86 7.01 -11.05
CA VAL A 62 -4.23 7.96 -10.01
C VAL A 62 -3.44 7.75 -8.74
N THR A 63 -3.33 8.78 -7.90
CA THR A 63 -2.64 8.67 -6.61
C THR A 63 -3.38 7.82 -5.57
N GLY A 64 -4.65 7.49 -5.81
CA GLY A 64 -5.52 6.84 -4.82
C GLY A 64 -6.18 7.85 -3.87
N ASN A 65 -6.97 7.35 -2.93
CA ASN A 65 -7.79 8.14 -2.00
C ASN A 65 -7.32 8.02 -0.54
N GLU A 66 -6.02 7.76 -0.34
CA GLU A 66 -5.48 7.35 0.95
C GLU A 66 -4.74 8.47 1.70
N GLY A 67 -4.69 9.69 1.17
CA GLY A 67 -3.88 10.78 1.69
C GLY A 67 -4.00 11.05 3.19
N MET A 68 -5.21 11.05 3.73
CA MET A 68 -5.47 11.22 5.18
C MET A 68 -6.27 10.07 5.80
N SER A 69 -6.27 8.89 5.17
CA SER A 69 -7.03 7.74 5.64
C SER A 69 -6.48 7.10 6.92
N GLY A 70 -5.21 7.34 7.23
CA GLY A 70 -4.50 6.63 8.29
C GLY A 70 -4.10 5.21 7.91
N SER A 71 -4.05 4.92 6.62
CA SER A 71 -3.69 3.59 6.09
C SER A 71 -2.20 3.33 5.98
N HIS A 72 -1.37 4.34 6.24
CA HIS A 72 0.09 4.27 6.20
C HIS A 72 0.71 4.81 7.50
N ALA A 73 1.74 4.14 7.97
CA ALA A 73 2.63 4.60 9.03
C ALA A 73 4.08 4.29 8.64
N SER A 74 5.00 5.14 9.07
CA SER A 74 6.42 4.93 8.87
C SER A 74 7.21 5.30 10.11
N GLY A 75 8.46 4.87 10.17
CA GLY A 75 9.35 5.23 11.25
C GLY A 75 10.77 4.77 10.97
N GLU A 76 11.65 5.15 11.89
CA GLU A 76 13.06 4.77 11.88
C GLU A 76 13.39 4.08 13.19
N ILE A 77 14.23 3.06 13.11
CA ILE A 77 14.82 2.35 14.24
C ILE A 77 16.32 2.57 14.18
N SER A 78 16.88 3.01 15.29
CA SER A 78 18.32 3.30 15.43
C SER A 78 18.91 2.52 16.60
N GLU A 79 20.23 2.55 16.74
CA GLU A 79 20.91 1.95 17.89
C GLU A 79 20.47 2.56 19.23
N GLU A 80 20.01 3.83 19.24
CA GLU A 80 19.53 4.51 20.43
C GLU A 80 18.08 4.18 20.77
N GLU A 81 17.26 3.91 19.72
CA GLU A 81 15.84 3.55 19.84
C GLU A 81 15.57 2.28 19.04
N ILE A 82 15.89 1.14 19.64
CA ILE A 82 15.84 -0.17 19.00
C ILE A 82 14.41 -0.73 18.84
N THR A 83 13.38 -0.05 19.35
CA THR A 83 11.99 -0.51 19.27
C THR A 83 11.05 0.65 18.95
N LYS A 84 10.17 0.43 17.99
CA LYS A 84 9.07 1.34 17.65
C LYS A 84 7.73 0.64 17.82
N VAL A 85 6.73 1.42 18.23
CA VAL A 85 5.36 0.94 18.41
C VAL A 85 4.42 1.73 17.52
N ILE A 86 3.65 1.02 16.70
CA ILE A 86 2.56 1.58 15.90
C ILE A 86 1.26 0.94 16.39
N ASP A 87 0.29 1.76 16.72
CA ASP A 87 -1.03 1.30 17.12
C ASP A 87 -1.89 1.05 15.87
N LEU A 88 -2.66 -0.04 15.89
CA LEU A 88 -3.71 -0.34 14.94
C LEU A 88 -5.05 -0.18 15.67
N ASP A 89 -5.82 0.84 15.31
CA ASP A 89 -7.16 1.07 15.82
C ASP A 89 -8.17 0.26 15.00
N VAL A 90 -8.92 -0.60 15.68
CA VAL A 90 -9.80 -1.59 15.06
C VAL A 90 -11.25 -1.36 15.53
N PRO A 91 -12.17 -1.00 14.62
CA PRO A 91 -13.59 -0.87 14.95
C PRO A 91 -14.27 -2.25 15.08
N PRO A 92 -15.46 -2.32 15.71
CA PRO A 92 -16.16 -3.57 15.97
C PRO A 92 -16.50 -4.40 14.70
N GLU A 93 -16.65 -3.74 13.59
CA GLU A 93 -17.05 -4.33 12.32
C GLU A 93 -15.87 -5.02 11.60
N GLU A 94 -14.62 -4.61 11.86
CA GLU A 94 -13.43 -5.18 11.22
C GLU A 94 -13.13 -6.57 11.79
N LYS A 95 -13.14 -7.57 10.93
CA LYS A 95 -12.92 -8.97 11.34
C LYS A 95 -11.68 -9.61 10.74
N ASN A 96 -11.23 -9.10 9.61
CA ASN A 96 -10.08 -9.67 8.93
C ASN A 96 -9.28 -8.56 8.28
N ILE A 97 -7.99 -8.46 8.60
CA ILE A 97 -7.13 -7.46 8.01
C ILE A 97 -5.77 -8.05 7.61
N TRP A 98 -5.20 -7.53 6.54
CA TRP A 98 -3.84 -7.79 6.13
C TRP A 98 -3.02 -6.52 6.35
N ILE A 99 -1.81 -6.71 6.85
CA ILE A 99 -0.88 -5.62 7.07
C ILE A 99 0.44 -6.02 6.44
N GLU A 100 1.05 -5.11 5.73
CA GLU A 100 2.39 -5.28 5.18
C GLU A 100 3.33 -4.27 5.82
N ILE A 101 4.45 -4.79 6.32
CA ILE A 101 5.53 -4.00 6.91
C ILE A 101 6.75 -4.24 6.04
N TRP A 102 7.22 -3.17 5.43
CA TRP A 102 8.36 -3.18 4.54
C TRP A 102 9.54 -2.50 5.20
N VAL A 103 10.70 -3.14 5.15
CA VAL A 103 11.94 -2.67 5.77
C VAL A 103 13.04 -2.66 4.71
N ASP A 104 13.69 -1.52 4.55
CA ASP A 104 14.71 -1.36 3.53
C ASP A 104 15.97 -2.18 3.85
N ALA A 105 16.43 -2.95 2.87
CA ALA A 105 17.65 -3.74 3.00
C ALA A 105 18.86 -2.81 3.22
N PRO A 106 19.85 -3.23 3.99
CA PRO A 106 20.05 -4.56 4.58
C PRO A 106 19.47 -4.73 5.98
N ASN A 107 18.63 -3.81 6.44
CA ASN A 107 18.05 -3.86 7.77
C ASN A 107 17.07 -5.04 7.91
N ILE A 108 16.97 -5.57 9.12
CA ILE A 108 16.07 -6.68 9.47
C ILE A 108 15.41 -6.36 10.81
N LEU A 109 14.08 -6.49 10.85
CA LEU A 109 13.26 -6.23 12.02
C LEU A 109 12.47 -7.48 12.45
N SER A 110 12.27 -7.63 13.73
CA SER A 110 11.33 -8.58 14.33
C SER A 110 10.05 -7.87 14.76
N ILE A 111 8.95 -8.60 14.84
CA ILE A 111 7.64 -8.09 15.28
C ILE A 111 7.17 -8.77 16.56
N ASP A 112 6.57 -7.99 17.45
CA ASP A 112 5.73 -8.46 18.55
C ASP A 112 4.38 -7.76 18.49
N VAL A 113 3.31 -8.51 18.56
CA VAL A 113 1.95 -8.00 18.47
C VAL A 113 1.27 -8.11 19.83
N VAL A 114 0.73 -6.98 20.32
CA VAL A 114 -0.01 -6.93 21.59
C VAL A 114 -1.47 -6.67 21.31
N SER A 115 -2.32 -7.49 21.89
CA SER A 115 -3.78 -7.36 21.79
C SER A 115 -4.34 -6.27 22.72
N PRO A 116 -5.61 -5.86 22.54
CA PRO A 116 -6.26 -4.91 23.42
C PRO A 116 -6.31 -5.32 24.90
N SER A 117 -6.34 -6.61 25.20
CA SER A 117 -6.29 -7.13 26.59
C SER A 117 -4.88 -7.13 27.20
N GLY A 118 -3.86 -6.91 26.37
CA GLY A 118 -2.45 -6.95 26.79
C GLY A 118 -1.78 -8.31 26.58
N GLU A 119 -2.49 -9.30 26.05
CA GLU A 119 -1.85 -10.54 25.58
C GLU A 119 -0.91 -10.22 24.41
N ASN A 120 0.24 -10.87 24.33
CA ASN A 120 1.23 -10.61 23.29
C ASN A 120 1.84 -11.88 22.72
N THR A 121 2.33 -11.79 21.49
CA THR A 121 3.00 -12.90 20.80
C THR A 121 4.38 -13.21 21.36
N GLY A 122 4.98 -12.28 22.13
CA GLY A 122 6.42 -12.20 22.27
C GLY A 122 7.09 -11.86 20.94
N VAL A 123 8.39 -11.72 20.95
CA VAL A 123 9.14 -11.40 19.73
C VAL A 123 9.09 -12.59 18.78
N VAL A 124 8.44 -12.37 17.63
CA VAL A 124 8.48 -13.30 16.49
C VAL A 124 9.72 -12.96 15.68
N ASN A 125 10.78 -13.74 15.85
CA ASN A 125 12.05 -13.48 15.21
C ASN A 125 11.98 -13.59 13.68
N SER A 126 12.75 -12.75 13.02
CA SER A 126 12.94 -12.76 11.58
C SER A 126 13.72 -14.01 11.14
N PHE A 127 13.10 -14.85 10.34
CA PHE A 127 13.75 -15.96 9.66
C PHE A 127 13.31 -16.04 8.22
N ILE A 128 14.21 -16.42 7.34
CA ILE A 128 13.96 -16.56 5.91
C ILE A 128 12.75 -17.47 5.66
N ASN A 129 11.75 -16.94 4.98
CA ASN A 129 10.50 -17.64 4.62
C ASN A 129 9.77 -18.28 5.79
N ASN A 130 9.84 -17.67 6.96
CA ASN A 130 9.18 -18.18 8.16
C ASN A 130 7.68 -17.87 8.14
N THR A 131 6.91 -18.81 8.71
CA THR A 131 5.47 -18.62 8.96
C THR A 131 5.14 -19.04 10.37
N VAL A 132 4.61 -18.11 11.16
CA VAL A 132 4.20 -18.35 12.55
C VAL A 132 2.70 -18.10 12.69
N TYR A 133 2.04 -18.94 13.46
CA TYR A 133 0.64 -18.77 13.86
C TYR A 133 0.55 -18.53 15.35
N TYR A 134 -0.24 -17.54 15.75
CA TYR A 134 -0.50 -17.24 17.15
C TYR A 134 -2.01 -17.09 17.38
N ASN A 135 -2.52 -17.73 18.43
CA ASN A 135 -3.92 -17.64 18.85
C ASN A 135 -4.00 -16.81 20.12
N PHE A 136 -4.55 -15.60 20.02
CA PHE A 136 -4.88 -14.79 21.18
C PHE A 136 -6.06 -15.40 21.91
N ILE A 137 -5.86 -15.76 23.18
CA ILE A 137 -6.85 -16.53 23.96
C ILE A 137 -8.03 -15.65 24.34
N PHE A 138 -7.76 -14.42 24.77
CA PHE A 138 -8.80 -13.52 25.25
C PHE A 138 -9.64 -12.97 24.07
N GLU A 139 -9.00 -12.56 23.00
CA GLU A 139 -9.67 -12.03 21.81
C GLU A 139 -10.20 -13.14 20.89
N LYS A 140 -9.72 -14.38 21.01
CA LYS A 140 -10.00 -15.48 20.07
C LYS A 140 -9.61 -15.15 18.63
N THR A 141 -8.65 -14.27 18.46
CA THR A 141 -8.10 -13.83 17.18
C THR A 141 -6.95 -14.73 16.77
N LEU A 142 -6.97 -15.22 15.54
CA LEU A 142 -5.83 -15.89 14.93
C LEU A 142 -4.97 -14.87 14.18
N LEU A 143 -3.70 -14.81 14.51
CA LEU A 143 -2.69 -14.07 13.77
C LEU A 143 -1.78 -15.04 13.01
N LYS A 144 -1.58 -14.76 11.73
CA LYS A 144 -0.53 -15.38 10.91
C LYS A 144 0.51 -14.35 10.57
N VAL A 145 1.77 -14.63 10.91
CA VAL A 145 2.95 -13.81 10.56
C VAL A 145 3.76 -14.55 9.51
N ASN A 146 4.06 -13.87 8.40
CA ASN A 146 4.97 -14.38 7.38
C ASN A 146 6.14 -13.41 7.21
N TYR A 147 7.36 -13.95 7.14
CA TYR A 147 8.56 -13.24 6.76
C TYR A 147 9.00 -13.63 5.35
N TYR A 148 9.33 -12.63 4.55
CA TYR A 148 9.97 -12.77 3.24
C TYR A 148 11.28 -11.96 3.27
N ILE A 149 12.42 -12.67 3.29
CA ILE A 149 13.76 -12.09 3.43
C ILE A 149 14.73 -12.84 2.49
N PRO A 150 15.24 -12.22 1.46
CA PRO A 150 14.72 -10.99 0.85
C PRO A 150 13.35 -11.24 0.19
N GLU A 151 12.55 -10.20 0.04
CA GLU A 151 11.39 -10.24 -0.85
C GLU A 151 11.88 -10.27 -2.30
N GLU A 152 11.22 -11.09 -3.13
CA GLU A 152 11.75 -11.55 -4.42
C GLU A 152 12.04 -10.40 -5.42
N TYR A 153 11.23 -9.36 -5.43
CA TYR A 153 11.31 -8.28 -6.42
C TYR A 153 12.06 -7.05 -5.90
N SER A 154 11.94 -6.73 -4.63
CA SER A 154 12.54 -5.53 -4.03
C SER A 154 13.89 -5.79 -3.38
N GLY A 155 14.13 -7.02 -2.93
CA GLY A 155 15.27 -7.35 -2.09
C GLY A 155 15.12 -6.91 -0.64
N ASN A 156 14.05 -6.21 -0.29
CA ASN A 156 13.73 -5.72 1.04
C ASN A 156 13.19 -6.85 1.95
N GLU A 157 13.04 -6.58 3.23
CA GLU A 157 12.27 -7.43 4.12
C GLU A 157 10.79 -7.08 4.01
N LEU A 158 9.93 -8.08 3.89
CA LEU A 158 8.49 -7.96 4.04
C LEU A 158 8.01 -8.82 5.20
N ILE A 159 7.40 -8.19 6.21
CA ILE A 159 6.65 -8.86 7.27
C ILE A 159 5.16 -8.71 6.93
N ARG A 160 4.48 -9.82 6.69
CA ARG A 160 3.05 -9.83 6.40
C ARG A 160 2.27 -10.40 7.56
N LEU A 161 1.39 -9.59 8.12
CA LEU A 161 0.46 -9.98 9.17
C LEU A 161 -0.92 -10.23 8.57
N ARG A 162 -1.58 -11.31 8.99
CA ARG A 162 -2.97 -11.61 8.64
C ARG A 162 -3.74 -11.95 9.90
N PHE A 163 -4.72 -11.12 10.20
CA PHE A 163 -5.61 -11.33 11.32
C PHE A 163 -6.93 -11.93 10.85
N TYR A 164 -7.41 -12.92 11.59
CA TYR A 164 -8.69 -13.59 11.40
C TYR A 164 -9.48 -13.51 12.70
N ASP A 165 -10.79 -13.25 12.60
CA ASP A 165 -11.68 -13.03 13.74
C ASP A 165 -11.17 -11.89 14.67
N LEU A 166 -10.64 -10.84 14.05
CA LEU A 166 -10.05 -9.69 14.74
C LEU A 166 -11.07 -9.04 15.66
N GLN A 167 -10.67 -8.75 16.89
CA GLN A 167 -11.51 -8.08 17.87
C GLN A 167 -11.21 -6.59 17.92
N PRO A 168 -12.23 -5.76 18.23
CA PRO A 168 -12.08 -4.32 18.29
C PRO A 168 -11.18 -3.87 19.44
N GLY A 169 -10.56 -2.71 19.23
CA GLY A 169 -9.69 -2.08 20.20
C GLY A 169 -8.34 -1.69 19.60
N ILE A 170 -7.43 -1.29 20.44
CA ILE A 170 -6.08 -0.86 20.02
C ILE A 170 -5.13 -2.03 20.10
N TRP A 171 -4.69 -2.49 18.95
CA TRP A 171 -3.62 -3.47 18.82
C TRP A 171 -2.29 -2.72 18.65
N LYS A 172 -1.22 -3.27 19.20
CA LYS A 172 0.12 -2.65 19.09
C LYS A 172 1.04 -3.52 18.26
N LEU A 173 1.62 -2.92 17.23
CA LEU A 173 2.65 -3.51 16.41
C LEU A 173 3.99 -2.99 16.92
N ARG A 174 4.74 -3.83 17.64
CA ARG A 174 6.06 -3.49 18.19
C ARG A 174 7.13 -4.04 17.29
N LEU A 175 7.86 -3.18 16.61
CA LEU A 175 8.99 -3.51 15.76
C LEU A 175 10.29 -3.37 16.52
N SER A 176 11.16 -4.35 16.43
CA SER A 176 12.49 -4.35 17.08
C SER A 176 13.55 -4.69 16.07
N GLY A 177 14.69 -4.00 16.15
CA GLY A 177 15.78 -4.21 15.23
C GLY A 177 16.60 -5.45 15.57
N ASP A 178 16.76 -6.35 14.59
CA ASP A 178 17.66 -7.51 14.67
C ASP A 178 19.00 -7.20 14.01
N LEU A 179 18.97 -6.54 12.85
CA LEU A 179 20.12 -5.98 12.16
C LEU A 179 19.78 -4.56 11.75
N ILE A 180 20.52 -3.58 12.25
CA ILE A 180 20.24 -2.17 12.00
C ILE A 180 21.50 -1.48 11.51
N LEU A 181 21.37 -0.75 10.37
CA LEU A 181 22.31 0.28 9.96
C LEU A 181 21.67 1.66 10.06
N ASP A 182 20.56 1.88 9.32
CA ASP A 182 19.66 3.02 9.41
C ASP A 182 18.29 2.47 8.98
N ALA A 183 17.58 1.82 9.90
CA ALA A 183 16.40 1.04 9.59
C ALA A 183 15.18 1.93 9.47
N SER A 184 14.85 2.32 8.25
CA SER A 184 13.52 2.84 7.94
C SER A 184 12.54 1.70 7.67
N PHE A 185 11.29 1.89 8.10
CA PHE A 185 10.21 0.97 7.80
C PHE A 185 8.93 1.72 7.41
N ASN A 186 8.12 1.03 6.63
CA ASN A 186 6.80 1.49 6.23
C ASN A 186 5.76 0.40 6.49
N ILE A 187 4.58 0.79 6.97
CA ILE A 187 3.47 -0.11 7.26
C ILE A 187 2.26 0.35 6.46
N TRP A 188 1.65 -0.58 5.72
CA TRP A 188 0.39 -0.34 5.02
C TRP A 188 -0.68 -1.32 5.46
N ILE A 189 -1.89 -0.79 5.64
CA ILE A 189 -3.13 -1.56 5.71
C ILE A 189 -3.90 -1.39 4.40
N PRO A 190 -4.86 -2.27 4.08
CA PRO A 190 -5.64 -2.14 2.85
C PRO A 190 -6.32 -0.78 2.73
N GLN A 191 -6.54 -0.34 1.50
CA GLN A 191 -7.16 0.95 1.20
C GLN A 191 -8.61 1.02 1.68
N GLN A 192 -9.09 2.24 1.89
CA GLN A 192 -10.48 2.53 2.21
C GLN A 192 -11.43 1.87 1.21
N GLY A 193 -12.55 1.32 1.72
CA GLY A 193 -13.48 0.52 0.94
C GLY A 193 -13.19 -0.98 0.92
N LEU A 194 -11.97 -1.42 1.28
CA LEU A 194 -11.64 -2.82 1.59
C LEU A 194 -11.60 -3.11 3.08
N ILE A 195 -11.42 -2.09 3.90
CA ILE A 195 -11.49 -2.12 5.36
C ILE A 195 -12.65 -1.23 5.85
N TYR A 196 -13.07 -1.44 7.07
CA TYR A 196 -14.13 -0.63 7.68
C TYR A 196 -13.61 0.77 8.03
N PRO A 197 -14.47 1.81 7.94
CA PRO A 197 -14.13 3.16 8.41
C PRO A 197 -13.61 3.14 9.83
N ASN A 198 -12.62 3.99 10.14
CA ASN A 198 -11.90 4.07 11.40
C ASN A 198 -10.91 2.94 11.69
N THR A 199 -10.74 1.95 10.82
CA THR A 199 -9.55 1.09 10.86
C THR A 199 -8.36 1.93 10.38
N ARG A 200 -7.37 2.16 11.27
CA ARG A 200 -6.25 3.06 10.97
C ARG A 200 -5.02 2.77 11.80
N LEU A 201 -3.89 3.21 11.31
CA LEU A 201 -2.61 3.21 12.03
C LEU A 201 -2.42 4.52 12.82
N SER A 202 -1.69 4.47 13.92
CA SER A 202 -1.34 5.64 14.74
C SER A 202 0.06 5.47 15.37
N PRO A 203 1.00 6.43 15.22
CA PRO A 203 0.86 7.61 14.37
C PRO A 203 0.79 7.26 12.89
N ALA A 204 -0.05 7.95 12.13
CA ALA A 204 -0.14 7.80 10.69
C ALA A 204 0.79 8.80 9.97
N ASN A 205 1.27 8.41 8.79
CA ASN A 205 2.01 9.29 7.89
C ASN A 205 1.21 9.50 6.60
N THR A 206 1.05 10.76 6.19
CA THR A 206 0.34 11.12 4.95
C THR A 206 1.21 10.96 3.69
N TYR A 207 2.53 11.06 3.83
CA TYR A 207 3.47 10.72 2.75
C TYR A 207 3.58 9.21 2.60
N GLY A 208 3.84 8.73 1.37
CA GLY A 208 3.86 7.30 1.07
C GLY A 208 2.47 6.68 0.94
N THR A 209 1.42 7.49 0.79
CA THR A 209 0.03 7.05 0.56
C THR A 209 -0.34 6.94 -0.92
N LEU A 210 0.62 7.16 -1.82
CA LEU A 210 0.47 6.88 -3.25
C LEU A 210 0.24 5.39 -3.46
N THR A 211 -0.87 5.05 -4.12
CA THR A 211 -1.24 3.63 -4.34
C THR A 211 -0.56 3.05 -5.57
N ASN A 212 -0.24 1.75 -5.54
CA ASN A 212 0.22 0.99 -6.69
C ASN A 212 -0.90 0.87 -7.76
N PRO A 213 -0.63 1.07 -9.08
CA PRO A 213 0.68 1.17 -9.71
C PRO A 213 1.19 2.61 -9.92
N GLY A 214 0.71 3.59 -9.17
CA GLY A 214 1.17 4.98 -9.29
C GLY A 214 2.67 5.18 -8.97
N ASN A 215 3.33 4.16 -8.47
CA ASN A 215 4.75 4.12 -8.15
C ASN A 215 5.64 3.67 -9.33
N SER A 216 5.05 3.17 -10.44
CA SER A 216 5.80 2.79 -11.64
C SER A 216 6.43 4.02 -12.29
N SER A 217 7.64 3.86 -12.83
CA SER A 217 8.40 4.95 -13.47
C SER A 217 7.83 5.39 -14.81
N PHE A 218 6.96 4.59 -15.43
CA PHE A 218 6.38 4.84 -16.74
C PHE A 218 4.87 5.04 -16.73
N THR A 219 4.29 5.32 -15.57
CA THR A 219 2.90 5.79 -15.48
C THR A 219 2.85 7.31 -15.42
N ALA A 220 1.84 7.89 -16.07
CA ALA A 220 1.44 9.27 -15.82
C ALA A 220 0.49 9.25 -14.61
N THR A 221 0.99 9.65 -13.45
CA THR A 221 0.28 9.60 -12.17
C THR A 221 -0.39 10.92 -11.83
N ILE A 222 -1.70 10.90 -11.60
CA ILE A 222 -2.54 12.08 -11.46
C ILE A 222 -3.05 12.25 -10.02
N ALA A 223 -2.68 13.37 -9.40
CA ALA A 223 -3.23 13.80 -8.11
C ALA A 223 -4.54 14.56 -8.26
N ALA A 224 -5.29 14.67 -7.17
CA ALA A 224 -6.53 15.44 -7.12
C ALA A 224 -6.35 16.78 -6.38
N TYR A 225 -6.87 17.86 -6.97
CA TYR A 225 -6.88 19.18 -6.33
C TYR A 225 -8.26 19.81 -6.39
N ASN A 226 -8.51 20.78 -5.50
CA ASN A 226 -9.72 21.58 -5.50
C ASN A 226 -9.52 22.76 -6.47
N GLN A 227 -10.22 22.72 -7.60
CA GLN A 227 -10.12 23.74 -8.65
C GLN A 227 -10.64 25.13 -8.24
N SER A 228 -11.37 25.25 -7.12
CA SER A 228 -11.87 26.54 -6.64
C SER A 228 -10.83 27.34 -5.84
N ASN A 229 -9.86 26.65 -5.22
CA ASN A 229 -8.85 27.27 -4.35
C ASN A 229 -7.42 26.77 -4.59
N ASN A 230 -7.21 25.87 -5.54
CA ASN A 230 -5.95 25.24 -5.91
C ASN A 230 -5.26 24.45 -4.79
N ASN A 231 -5.98 24.06 -3.74
CA ASN A 231 -5.43 23.21 -2.70
C ASN A 231 -5.50 21.74 -3.11
N ILE A 232 -4.49 20.97 -2.71
CA ILE A 232 -4.55 19.50 -2.80
C ILE A 232 -5.71 19.00 -1.96
N LEU A 233 -6.38 17.96 -2.42
CA LEU A 233 -7.47 17.34 -1.68
C LEU A 233 -6.92 16.36 -0.65
N ASN A 234 -7.51 16.36 0.54
CA ASN A 234 -7.05 15.55 1.67
C ASN A 234 -7.05 14.05 1.39
N TYR A 235 -7.89 13.59 0.48
CA TYR A 235 -7.93 12.19 0.08
C TYR A 235 -6.85 11.84 -0.95
N SER A 236 -6.33 12.81 -1.71
CA SER A 236 -5.31 12.53 -2.73
C SER A 236 -4.06 11.94 -2.10
N GLY A 237 -3.65 10.76 -2.57
CA GLY A 237 -2.43 10.11 -2.11
C GLY A 237 -1.20 10.96 -2.40
N LEU A 238 -0.19 10.86 -1.54
CA LEU A 238 1.07 11.58 -1.61
C LEU A 238 2.23 10.59 -1.79
N ALA A 239 3.19 10.96 -2.63
CA ALA A 239 4.46 10.24 -2.74
C ALA A 239 5.29 10.38 -1.45
N PHE A 240 6.38 9.63 -1.34
CA PHE A 240 7.37 9.83 -0.27
C PHE A 240 8.00 11.21 -0.38
N SER A 241 8.28 11.83 0.76
CA SER A 241 8.84 13.18 0.82
C SER A 241 10.30 13.27 0.34
N ASP A 242 11.02 12.19 0.45
CA ASP A 242 12.47 12.07 0.23
C ASP A 242 12.86 11.20 -0.97
N ASN A 243 11.87 10.59 -1.65
CA ASN A 243 12.11 9.71 -2.77
C ASN A 243 11.77 10.39 -4.10
N PHE A 244 12.79 10.60 -4.95
CA PHE A 244 12.63 11.16 -6.30
C PHE A 244 12.03 10.18 -7.31
N VAL A 245 11.87 8.91 -6.96
CA VAL A 245 11.40 7.86 -7.88
C VAL A 245 9.89 7.87 -8.03
N ASN A 246 9.16 8.27 -7.00
CA ASN A 246 7.69 8.28 -7.00
C ASN A 246 7.17 9.69 -7.27
N THR A 247 7.26 10.12 -8.50
CA THR A 247 6.78 11.45 -8.89
C THR A 247 5.30 11.39 -9.26
N ILE A 248 4.54 12.32 -8.70
CA ILE A 248 3.21 12.64 -9.19
C ILE A 248 3.38 13.66 -10.32
N ASP A 249 2.97 13.29 -11.54
CA ASP A 249 3.29 14.06 -12.74
C ASP A 249 2.43 15.31 -12.88
N VAL A 250 1.12 15.17 -12.63
CA VAL A 250 0.16 16.25 -12.80
C VAL A 250 -0.95 16.16 -11.76
N ALA A 251 -1.74 17.23 -11.66
CA ALA A 251 -2.95 17.25 -10.85
C ALA A 251 -4.17 17.63 -11.69
N ALA A 252 -5.31 17.01 -11.40
CA ALA A 252 -6.60 17.29 -12.03
C ALA A 252 -7.64 17.72 -10.99
N GLY A 253 -8.68 18.43 -11.44
CA GLY A 253 -9.78 18.85 -10.56
C GLY A 253 -10.55 17.67 -10.01
N GLY A 254 -10.63 17.57 -8.68
CA GLY A 254 -11.28 16.47 -7.97
C GLY A 254 -12.57 16.85 -7.23
N VAL A 255 -13.06 18.10 -7.37
CA VAL A 255 -14.30 18.52 -6.70
C VAL A 255 -15.38 18.80 -7.74
N ASN A 256 -16.56 18.20 -7.55
CA ASN A 256 -17.67 18.29 -8.49
C ASN A 256 -17.26 17.93 -9.94
N ALA A 257 -16.42 16.92 -10.09
CA ALA A 257 -15.96 16.47 -11.39
C ALA A 257 -17.09 15.72 -12.12
N LEU A 258 -17.36 16.15 -13.37
CA LEU A 258 -18.31 15.45 -14.22
C LEU A 258 -17.69 14.16 -14.71
N THR A 259 -18.38 13.04 -14.50
CA THR A 259 -17.94 11.72 -14.92
C THR A 259 -19.04 10.97 -15.68
N VAL A 260 -18.65 9.90 -16.33
CA VAL A 260 -19.60 8.95 -16.93
C VAL A 260 -20.11 7.98 -15.87
N ALA A 261 -21.38 7.67 -15.96
CA ALA A 261 -22.05 6.73 -15.08
C ALA A 261 -22.69 5.57 -15.87
N PRO A 262 -23.12 4.48 -15.21
CA PRO A 262 -23.79 3.37 -15.87
C PRO A 262 -24.99 3.82 -16.70
N ASN A 263 -25.36 3.01 -17.69
CA ASN A 263 -26.49 3.27 -18.59
C ASN A 263 -26.36 4.55 -19.45
N ASN A 264 -25.14 4.91 -19.81
CA ASN A 264 -24.86 6.07 -20.68
C ASN A 264 -25.36 7.41 -20.08
N THR A 265 -25.25 7.53 -18.77
CA THR A 265 -25.55 8.76 -18.02
C THR A 265 -24.25 9.45 -17.56
N THR A 266 -24.40 10.64 -17.02
CA THR A 266 -23.30 11.37 -16.36
C THR A 266 -23.63 11.58 -14.89
N ASP A 267 -22.61 11.65 -14.07
CA ASP A 267 -22.71 11.94 -12.63
C ASP A 267 -21.68 12.98 -12.21
N ILE A 268 -21.86 13.58 -11.05
CA ILE A 268 -20.90 14.50 -10.46
C ILE A 268 -20.33 13.83 -9.22
N VAL A 269 -19.00 13.71 -9.17
CA VAL A 269 -18.29 13.05 -8.09
C VAL A 269 -17.24 13.98 -7.46
N ASN A 270 -16.91 13.70 -6.21
CA ASN A 270 -15.82 14.32 -5.47
C ASN A 270 -14.72 13.31 -5.24
#